data_c5cbc0c0cef96b7be20cc6d415e0e607
#
_entry.id   c5cbc0c0cef96b7be20cc6d415e0e607
#
_cell.length_a   1.000
_cell.length_b   1.000
_cell.length_c   1.000
_cell.angle_alpha   90.00
_cell.angle_beta   90.00
_cell.angle_gamma   90.00
#
_symmetry.space_group_name_H-M   'P 1'
#
loop_
_entity.id
_entity.type
_entity.pdbx_description
1 polymer ?
#
loop_
_entity_poly.entity_id
_entity_poly.type
_entity_poly.pdbx_seq_one_letter_code
_entity_poly.pdbx_strand_id
1 'polypeptide(L)'
;KDYILEFIQKDIEKTIDFNGYSYSFEFNKLLYEDKEVKFTTIENDLFRYLLNNSNNIMSTDDIHLNIWKDKKMTLFTLRNIIRSIREKTYHKLIKNVSNRGYMLVIE
;
A
#
# COMPACT_ATOMS: atom_id res chain seq x y z
N LYS A 1 27.23 -7.47 11.68
CA LYS A 1 26.63 -6.41 12.49
C LYS A 1 26.31 -5.18 11.66
N ASP A 2 27.35 -4.58 11.12
CA ASP A 2 27.21 -3.30 10.42
C ASP A 2 26.32 -3.45 9.19
N TYR A 3 26.45 -4.56 8.46
CA TYR A 3 25.65 -4.73 7.27
C TYR A 3 24.18 -5.10 7.58
N ILE A 4 23.90 -5.59 8.78
CA ILE A 4 22.52 -5.76 9.22
C ILE A 4 21.87 -4.41 9.46
N LEU A 5 22.57 -3.49 10.13
CA LEU A 5 22.08 -2.13 10.34
C LEU A 5 21.92 -1.41 9.00
N GLU A 6 22.87 -1.58 8.11
CA GLU A 6 22.84 -0.99 6.77
C GLU A 6 21.61 -1.47 5.99
N PHE A 7 21.33 -2.78 6.08
CA PHE A 7 20.17 -3.35 5.42
C PHE A 7 18.85 -2.76 5.96
N ILE A 8 18.76 -2.62 7.27
CA ILE A 8 17.57 -2.05 7.92
C ILE A 8 17.40 -0.59 7.51
N GLN A 9 18.47 0.19 7.48
CA GLN A 9 18.42 1.58 7.06
C GLN A 9 17.97 1.73 5.62
N LYS A 10 18.49 0.89 4.73
CA LYS A 10 18.10 0.90 3.32
C LYS A 10 16.60 0.65 3.18
N ASP A 11 16.07 -0.30 3.94
CA ASP A 11 14.66 -0.64 3.87
C ASP A 11 13.80 0.50 4.40
N ILE A 12 14.23 1.14 5.49
CA ILE A 12 13.51 2.26 6.10
C ILE A 12 13.53 3.49 5.20
N GLU A 13 14.65 3.75 4.53
CA GLU A 13 14.81 4.93 3.67
C GLU A 13 14.23 4.75 2.27
N LYS A 14 13.66 3.59 2.00
CA LYS A 14 13.11 3.28 0.69
C LYS A 14 12.02 4.26 0.30
N THR A 15 12.09 4.72 -0.94
CA THR A 15 11.10 5.59 -1.56
C THR A 15 10.73 5.00 -2.91
N ILE A 16 9.45 4.98 -3.23
CA ILE A 16 8.97 4.51 -4.53
C ILE A 16 8.24 5.65 -5.23
N ASP A 17 8.70 5.99 -6.44
CA ASP A 17 8.10 7.03 -7.25
C ASP A 17 7.29 6.42 -8.39
N PHE A 18 6.10 6.96 -8.65
CA PHE A 18 5.25 6.51 -9.74
C PHE A 18 4.23 7.59 -10.11
N ASN A 19 4.09 7.87 -11.38
CA ASN A 19 3.05 8.76 -11.95
C ASN A 19 2.84 10.07 -11.17
N GLY A 20 3.94 10.73 -10.79
CA GLY A 20 3.87 11.99 -10.03
C GLY A 20 3.70 11.80 -8.53
N TYR A 21 3.55 10.57 -8.08
CA TYR A 21 3.46 10.23 -6.67
C TYR A 21 4.81 9.77 -6.16
N SER A 22 5.04 9.98 -4.87
CA SER A 22 6.25 9.52 -4.18
C SER A 22 5.85 9.00 -2.81
N TYR A 23 6.15 7.75 -2.51
CA TYR A 23 5.86 7.18 -1.20
C TYR A 23 7.14 6.96 -0.41
N SER A 24 7.20 7.55 0.78
CA SER A 24 8.32 7.39 1.70
C SER A 24 7.98 6.33 2.74
N PHE A 25 8.74 5.24 2.76
CA PHE A 25 8.58 4.20 3.77
C PHE A 25 9.12 4.63 5.13
N GLU A 26 10.06 5.56 5.12
CA GLU A 26 10.60 6.14 6.35
C GLU A 26 9.55 6.95 7.08
N PHE A 27 8.82 7.80 6.35
CA PHE A 27 7.85 8.71 6.94
C PHE A 27 6.40 8.23 6.85
N ASN A 28 6.18 7.08 6.20
CA ASN A 28 4.83 6.52 5.98
C ASN A 28 3.90 7.52 5.30
N LYS A 29 4.41 8.21 4.27
CA LYS A 29 3.66 9.28 3.61
C LYS A 29 3.67 9.13 2.10
N LEU A 30 2.52 9.40 1.50
CA LEU A 30 2.39 9.51 0.05
C LEU A 30 2.29 11.00 -0.31
N LEU A 31 3.10 11.42 -1.25
CA LEU A 31 3.07 12.77 -1.80
C LEU A 31 2.64 12.71 -3.26
N TYR A 32 1.87 13.68 -3.68
CA TYR A 32 1.55 13.90 -5.09
C TYR A 32 1.98 15.31 -5.44
N GLU A 33 2.99 15.43 -6.31
CA GLU A 33 3.57 16.72 -6.69
C GLU A 33 3.86 17.58 -5.45
N ASP A 34 4.55 16.95 -4.49
CA ASP A 34 5.02 17.56 -3.23
C ASP A 34 3.92 17.88 -2.22
N LYS A 35 2.68 17.46 -2.49
CA LYS A 35 1.58 17.65 -1.53
C LYS A 35 1.20 16.30 -0.91
N GLU A 36 1.00 16.31 0.40
CA GLU A 36 0.65 15.07 1.10
C GLU A 36 -0.75 14.60 0.73
N VAL A 37 -0.86 13.32 0.37
CA VAL A 37 -2.15 12.64 0.21
C VAL A 37 -2.53 12.10 1.57
N LYS A 38 -3.63 12.57 2.12
CA LYS A 38 -4.00 12.22 3.49
C LYS A 38 -4.81 10.93 3.56
N PHE A 39 -4.14 9.88 3.98
CA PHE A 39 -4.75 8.58 4.22
C PHE A 39 -5.13 8.44 5.69
N THR A 40 -6.18 7.67 5.96
CA THR A 40 -6.41 7.16 7.32
C THR A 40 -5.34 6.11 7.63
N THR A 41 -5.22 5.73 8.89
CA THR A 41 -4.23 4.73 9.29
C THR A 41 -4.39 3.43 8.51
N ILE A 42 -5.63 2.93 8.40
CA ILE A 42 -5.88 1.66 7.72
C ILE A 42 -5.63 1.78 6.20
N GLU A 43 -5.98 2.92 5.61
CA GLU A 43 -5.70 3.17 4.20
C GLU A 43 -4.19 3.16 3.95
N ASN A 44 -3.44 3.83 4.81
CA ASN A 44 -1.99 3.88 4.67
C ASN A 44 -1.35 2.51 4.84
N ASP A 45 -1.81 1.74 5.82
CA ASP A 45 -1.29 0.39 6.06
C ASP A 45 -1.53 -0.50 4.85
N LEU A 46 -2.73 -0.46 4.30
CA LEU A 46 -3.07 -1.25 3.12
C LEU A 46 -2.30 -0.78 1.89
N PHE A 47 -2.22 0.53 1.69
CA PHE A 47 -1.48 1.10 0.57
C PHE A 47 -0.01 0.70 0.62
N ARG A 48 0.62 0.85 1.78
CA ARG A 48 2.01 0.48 1.98
C ARG A 48 2.25 -1.00 1.69
N TYR A 49 1.36 -1.85 2.17
CA TYR A 49 1.45 -3.28 1.96
C TYR A 49 1.37 -3.63 0.47
N LEU A 50 0.38 -3.08 -0.24
CA LEU A 50 0.21 -3.34 -1.66
C LEU A 50 1.36 -2.76 -2.47
N LEU A 51 1.84 -1.58 -2.11
CA LEU A 51 2.95 -0.94 -2.81
C LEU A 51 4.25 -1.73 -2.64
N ASN A 52 4.50 -2.20 -1.43
CA ASN A 52 5.69 -3.00 -1.14
C ASN A 52 5.67 -4.33 -1.92
N ASN A 53 4.48 -4.78 -2.31
CA ASN A 53 4.28 -5.98 -3.12
C ASN A 53 3.75 -5.62 -4.50
N SER A 54 4.12 -4.47 -5.02
CA SER A 54 3.58 -3.95 -6.28
C SER A 54 3.75 -4.95 -7.41
N ASN A 55 2.76 -4.96 -8.29
CA ASN A 55 2.69 -5.85 -9.45
C ASN A 55 2.53 -7.33 -9.09
N ASN A 56 2.22 -7.61 -7.82
CA ASN A 56 1.90 -8.96 -7.37
C ASN A 56 0.48 -8.96 -6.80
N ILE A 57 -0.24 -10.05 -7.05
CA ILE A 57 -1.61 -10.20 -6.55
C ILE A 57 -1.54 -10.59 -5.07
N MET A 58 -2.15 -9.76 -4.22
CA MET A 58 -2.27 -10.05 -2.80
C MET A 58 -3.68 -10.57 -2.54
N SER A 59 -3.79 -11.79 -2.05
CA SER A 59 -5.09 -12.41 -1.78
C SER A 59 -5.81 -11.68 -0.64
N THR A 60 -7.13 -11.80 -0.60
CA THR A 60 -7.89 -11.21 0.50
C THR A 60 -7.50 -11.82 1.84
N ASP A 61 -7.14 -13.10 1.86
CA ASP A 61 -6.67 -13.75 3.08
C ASP A 61 -5.34 -13.17 3.55
N ASP A 62 -4.40 -12.95 2.64
CA ASP A 62 -3.11 -12.35 2.98
C ASP A 62 -3.29 -10.91 3.47
N ILE A 63 -4.18 -10.16 2.82
CA ILE A 63 -4.49 -8.79 3.25
C ILE A 63 -5.07 -8.82 4.67
N HIS A 64 -5.98 -9.74 4.94
CA HIS A 64 -6.56 -9.88 6.28
C HIS A 64 -5.46 -10.18 7.32
N LEU A 65 -4.61 -11.15 7.03
CA LEU A 65 -3.56 -11.55 7.96
C LEU A 65 -2.57 -10.42 8.25
N ASN A 66 -2.23 -9.64 7.23
CA ASN A 66 -1.17 -8.63 7.36
C ASN A 66 -1.67 -7.27 7.82
N ILE A 67 -2.91 -6.91 7.50
CA ILE A 67 -3.45 -5.58 7.79
C ILE A 67 -4.44 -5.61 8.96
N TRP A 68 -5.42 -6.49 8.91
CA TRP A 68 -6.41 -6.59 10.00
C TRP A 68 -5.95 -7.48 11.14
N LYS A 69 -5.07 -8.45 10.82
CA LYS A 69 -4.50 -9.39 11.80
C LYS A 69 -5.64 -10.20 12.46
N ASP A 70 -5.81 -10.06 13.76
CA ASP A 70 -6.87 -10.79 14.49
C ASP A 70 -8.20 -10.02 14.53
N LYS A 71 -8.25 -8.85 13.91
CA LYS A 71 -9.49 -8.07 13.83
C LYS A 71 -10.37 -8.60 12.71
N LYS A 72 -11.67 -8.38 12.87
CA LYS A 72 -12.62 -8.82 11.88
C LYS A 72 -12.56 -7.95 10.62
N MET A 73 -12.43 -8.58 9.45
CA MET A 73 -12.49 -7.91 8.17
C MET A 73 -13.61 -8.51 7.34
N THR A 74 -14.43 -7.65 6.73
CA THR A 74 -15.40 -8.10 5.73
C THR A 74 -14.94 -7.66 4.36
N LEU A 75 -15.39 -8.35 3.32
CA LEU A 75 -15.09 -7.95 1.96
C LEU A 75 -15.67 -6.57 1.64
N PHE A 76 -16.81 -6.25 2.26
CA PHE A 76 -17.44 -4.94 2.10
C PHE A 76 -16.49 -3.83 2.62
N THR A 77 -15.96 -4.02 3.81
CA THR A 77 -15.02 -3.06 4.40
C THR A 77 -13.77 -2.91 3.53
N LEU A 78 -13.21 -4.03 3.08
CA LEU A 78 -12.04 -4.01 2.22
C LEU A 78 -12.31 -3.23 0.93
N ARG A 79 -13.44 -3.50 0.28
CA ARG A 79 -13.81 -2.78 -0.95
C ARG A 79 -13.95 -1.28 -0.72
N ASN A 80 -14.50 -0.88 0.41
CA ASN A 80 -14.64 0.53 0.75
C ASN A 80 -13.28 1.21 0.96
N ILE A 81 -12.35 0.52 1.61
CA ILE A 81 -11.00 1.05 1.80
C ILE A 81 -10.29 1.20 0.45
N ILE A 82 -10.40 0.19 -0.40
CA ILE A 82 -9.81 0.23 -1.74
C ILE A 82 -10.41 1.40 -2.55
N ARG A 83 -11.73 1.57 -2.49
CA ARG A 83 -12.38 2.68 -3.19
C ARG A 83 -11.86 4.02 -2.70
N SER A 84 -11.75 4.17 -1.40
CA SER A 84 -11.26 5.41 -0.79
C SER A 84 -9.83 5.73 -1.24
N ILE A 85 -8.96 4.72 -1.27
CA ILE A 85 -7.58 4.90 -1.75
C ILE A 85 -7.60 5.34 -3.22
N ARG A 86 -8.43 4.71 -4.05
CA ARG A 86 -8.54 5.07 -5.46
C ARG A 86 -9.01 6.51 -5.63
N GLU A 87 -9.96 6.95 -4.82
CA GLU A 87 -10.47 8.33 -4.88
C GLU A 87 -9.41 9.35 -4.52
N LYS A 88 -8.49 8.98 -3.65
CA LYS A 88 -7.40 9.85 -3.22
C LYS A 88 -6.18 9.80 -4.15
N THR A 89 -6.12 8.81 -5.01
CA THR A 89 -5.04 8.61 -5.98
C THR A 89 -5.62 8.56 -7.39
N TYR A 90 -5.71 7.37 -7.99
CA TYR A 90 -6.41 7.19 -9.26
C TYR A 90 -6.91 5.75 -9.38
N HIS A 91 -7.95 5.59 -10.17
CA HIS A 91 -8.71 4.33 -10.22
C HIS A 91 -7.86 3.13 -10.63
N LYS A 92 -7.03 3.30 -11.66
CA LYS A 92 -6.26 2.18 -12.22
C LYS A 92 -5.06 1.76 -11.37
N LEU A 93 -4.75 2.51 -10.31
CA LEU A 93 -3.60 2.19 -9.46
C LEU A 93 -3.76 0.82 -8.80
N ILE A 94 -4.98 0.50 -8.34
CA ILE A 94 -5.24 -0.78 -7.68
C ILE A 94 -6.21 -1.58 -8.55
N LYS A 95 -5.75 -2.74 -9.00
CA LYS A 95 -6.53 -3.63 -9.84
C LYS A 95 -7.18 -4.71 -8.98
N ASN A 96 -8.47 -4.93 -9.20
CA ASN A 96 -9.18 -6.05 -8.61
C ASN A 96 -9.02 -7.25 -9.55
N VAL A 97 -8.34 -8.29 -9.07
CA VAL A 97 -8.18 -9.51 -9.84
C VAL A 97 -9.25 -10.49 -9.35
N SER A 98 -10.24 -10.71 -10.17
CA SER A 98 -11.45 -11.46 -9.81
C SER A 98 -11.12 -12.79 -9.14
N ASN A 99 -11.72 -13.03 -7.98
CA ASN A 99 -11.58 -14.25 -7.17
C ASN A 99 -10.15 -14.52 -6.68
N ARG A 100 -9.22 -13.56 -6.83
CA ARG A 100 -7.82 -13.76 -6.40
C ARG A 100 -7.35 -12.71 -5.40
N GLY A 101 -7.73 -11.45 -5.59
CA GLY A 101 -7.32 -10.39 -4.68
C GLY A 101 -7.10 -9.06 -5.37
N TYR A 102 -6.16 -8.30 -4.84
CA TYR A 102 -5.86 -6.95 -5.34
C TYR A 102 -4.39 -6.82 -5.68
N MET A 103 -4.10 -5.98 -6.64
CA MET A 103 -2.74 -5.73 -7.08
C MET A 103 -2.55 -4.24 -7.32
N LEU A 104 -1.53 -3.67 -6.70
CA LEU A 104 -1.14 -2.30 -7.00
C LEU A 104 -0.22 -2.34 -8.21
N VAL A 105 -0.58 -1.58 -9.25
CA VAL A 105 0.09 -1.64 -10.55
C VAL A 105 0.93 -0.39 -10.76
N ILE A 106 2.23 -0.56 -10.86
CA ILE A 106 3.15 0.51 -11.27
C ILE A 106 4.07 -0.03 -12.36
N GLU A 107 4.44 0.83 -13.27
CA GLU A 107 5.30 0.45 -14.38
C GLU A 107 6.74 0.85 -14.15
#